data_44292faa8a0930e65d8b5a78cca4d4bc
#
_entry.id   44292faa8a0930e65d8b5a78cca4d4bc
#
_cell.length_a   1.000
_cell.length_b   1.000
_cell.length_c   1.000
_cell.angle_alpha   90.00
_cell.angle_beta   90.00
_cell.angle_gamma   90.00
#
_symmetry.space_group_name_H-M   'P 1'
#
loop_
_entity.id
_entity.type
_entity.pdbx_description
1 polymer ?
#
loop_
_entity_poly.entity_id
_entity_poly.type
_entity_poly.pdbx_seq_one_letter_code
_entity_poly.pdbx_strand_id
1 'polypeptide(L)'
;VTGLIAISLEQGLAYALVALGIVVSFRILRFPDLTVDGSFTLGAAVAAKLIIVGVHPVAAIVVSTAAGFLAGLMTGFLNTKLKINALLAGILVMTILYSLNLRIMGRANIPLLTVDTLFTPIEKAGGSSLWLMIL
;
A
#
# COMPACT_ATOMS: atom_id res chain seq x y z
N VAL A 1 -10.77 9.86 -23.88
CA VAL A 1 -9.30 9.81 -24.03
C VAL A 1 -8.61 10.51 -22.87
N THR A 2 -9.06 11.73 -22.52
CA THR A 2 -8.48 12.46 -21.37
C THR A 2 -8.66 11.73 -20.03
N GLY A 3 -9.81 11.08 -19.83
CA GLY A 3 -10.07 10.28 -18.63
C GLY A 3 -9.15 9.08 -18.50
N LEU A 4 -8.84 8.38 -19.61
CA LEU A 4 -7.90 7.24 -19.61
C LEU A 4 -6.48 7.68 -19.28
N ILE A 5 -6.05 8.82 -19.80
CA ILE A 5 -4.73 9.38 -19.51
C ILE A 5 -4.64 9.76 -18.02
N ALA A 6 -5.66 10.40 -17.47
CA ALA A 6 -5.69 10.77 -16.07
C ALA A 6 -5.59 9.55 -15.14
N ILE A 7 -6.40 8.52 -15.39
CA ILE A 7 -6.37 7.27 -14.61
C ILE A 7 -5.00 6.59 -14.72
N SER A 8 -4.43 6.54 -15.91
CA SER A 8 -3.11 5.94 -16.13
C SER A 8 -2.01 6.68 -15.38
N LEU A 9 -2.06 8.01 -15.35
CA LEU A 9 -1.12 8.85 -14.60
C LEU A 9 -1.26 8.65 -13.09
N GLU A 10 -2.48 8.59 -12.57
CA GLU A 10 -2.73 8.33 -11.15
C GLU A 10 -2.14 7.00 -10.71
N GLN A 11 -2.43 5.94 -11.46
CA GLN A 11 -1.88 4.61 -11.16
C GLN A 11 -0.36 4.59 -11.32
N GLY A 12 0.17 5.22 -12.36
CA GLY A 12 1.61 5.31 -12.58
C GLY A 12 2.34 6.01 -11.45
N LEU A 13 1.79 7.09 -10.92
CA LEU A 13 2.36 7.81 -9.77
C LEU A 13 2.30 6.97 -8.49
N ALA A 14 1.20 6.26 -8.25
CA ALA A 14 1.08 5.36 -7.09
C ALA A 14 2.14 4.24 -7.14
N TYR A 15 2.29 3.58 -8.28
CA TYR A 15 3.32 2.56 -8.47
C TYR A 15 4.73 3.12 -8.47
N ALA A 16 4.93 4.39 -8.83
CA ALA A 16 6.23 5.05 -8.73
C ALA A 16 6.71 5.11 -7.27
N LEU A 17 5.82 5.34 -6.31
CA LEU A 17 6.16 5.30 -4.88
C LEU A 17 6.61 3.89 -4.45
N VAL A 18 5.94 2.85 -4.93
CA VAL A 18 6.35 1.45 -4.69
C VAL A 18 7.71 1.18 -5.29
N ALA A 19 7.95 1.63 -6.52
CA ALA A 19 9.23 1.47 -7.20
C ALA A 19 10.37 2.17 -6.45
N LEU A 20 10.13 3.38 -5.92
CA LEU A 20 11.11 4.08 -5.07
C LEU A 20 11.42 3.30 -3.80
N GLY A 21 10.41 2.71 -3.16
CA GLY A 21 10.61 1.84 -2.00
C GLY A 21 11.49 0.63 -2.32
N ILE A 22 11.27 -0.01 -3.45
CA ILE A 22 12.08 -1.14 -3.91
C ILE A 22 13.52 -0.71 -4.20
N VAL A 23 13.72 0.44 -4.87
CA VAL A 23 15.05 0.99 -5.17
C VAL A 23 15.81 1.28 -3.90
N VAL A 24 15.18 1.92 -2.91
CA VAL A 24 15.79 2.22 -1.61
C VAL A 24 16.19 0.92 -0.90
N SER A 25 15.30 -0.05 -0.86
CA SER A 25 15.57 -1.35 -0.26
C SER A 25 16.74 -2.07 -0.94
N PHE A 26 16.74 -2.14 -2.27
CA PHE A 26 17.80 -2.77 -3.04
C PHE A 26 19.16 -2.07 -2.88
N ARG A 27 19.16 -0.74 -2.88
CA ARG A 27 20.39 0.05 -2.78
C ARG A 27 21.02 0.02 -1.41
N ILE A 28 20.21 0.03 -0.35
CA ILE A 28 20.69 0.06 1.04
C ILE A 28 20.95 -1.35 1.56
N LEU A 29 20.01 -2.27 1.37
CA LEU A 29 20.06 -3.63 1.91
C LEU A 29 20.76 -4.62 0.98
N ARG A 30 20.96 -4.23 -0.29
CA ARG A 30 21.63 -5.04 -1.34
C ARG A 30 20.93 -6.37 -1.61
N PHE A 31 19.65 -6.49 -1.36
CA PHE A 31 18.86 -7.63 -1.77
C PHE A 31 17.46 -7.19 -2.24
N PRO A 32 16.82 -7.95 -3.14
CA PRO A 32 15.46 -7.64 -3.55
C PRO A 32 14.48 -7.95 -2.42
N ASP A 33 13.77 -6.92 -1.96
CA ASP A 33 12.72 -7.07 -0.97
C ASP A 33 11.36 -7.21 -1.65
N LEU A 34 10.85 -8.42 -1.73
CA LEU A 34 9.54 -8.72 -2.30
C LEU A 34 8.38 -8.36 -1.36
N THR A 35 8.68 -8.06 -0.10
CA THR A 35 7.66 -7.66 0.88
C THR A 35 7.01 -6.33 0.52
N VAL A 36 7.69 -5.48 -0.24
CA VAL A 36 7.17 -4.16 -0.65
C VAL A 36 5.82 -4.29 -1.36
N ASP A 37 5.68 -5.24 -2.27
CA ASP A 37 4.41 -5.50 -2.95
C ASP A 37 3.32 -5.96 -1.98
N GLY A 38 3.64 -6.88 -1.08
CA GLY A 38 2.71 -7.34 -0.04
C GLY A 38 2.32 -6.25 0.95
N SER A 39 3.26 -5.42 1.38
CA SER A 39 2.99 -4.32 2.31
C SER A 39 2.17 -3.20 1.69
N PHE A 40 2.37 -2.91 0.40
CA PHE A 40 1.54 -1.99 -0.37
C PHE A 40 0.08 -2.46 -0.39
N THR A 41 -0.15 -3.72 -0.71
CA THR A 41 -1.48 -4.32 -0.73
C THR A 41 -2.11 -4.35 0.67
N LEU A 42 -1.32 -4.65 1.70
CA LEU A 42 -1.77 -4.59 3.10
C LEU A 42 -2.23 -3.18 3.49
N GLY A 43 -1.44 -2.17 3.16
CA GLY A 43 -1.80 -0.78 3.41
C GLY A 43 -3.13 -0.41 2.75
N ALA A 44 -3.30 -0.79 1.49
CA ALA A 44 -4.55 -0.57 0.75
C ALA A 44 -5.74 -1.29 1.39
N ALA A 45 -5.57 -2.55 1.81
CA ALA A 45 -6.62 -3.34 2.46
C ALA A 45 -7.05 -2.73 3.80
N VAL A 46 -6.11 -2.30 4.62
CA VAL A 46 -6.37 -1.65 5.91
C VAL A 46 -7.09 -0.32 5.70
N ALA A 47 -6.59 0.51 4.78
CA ALA A 47 -7.21 1.80 4.46
C ALA A 47 -8.65 1.62 3.96
N ALA A 48 -8.88 0.71 3.00
CA ALA A 48 -10.19 0.42 2.46
C ALA A 48 -11.17 -0.04 3.55
N LYS A 49 -10.74 -0.93 4.42
CA LYS A 49 -11.57 -1.45 5.51
C LYS A 49 -11.95 -0.35 6.50
N LEU A 50 -11.01 0.49 6.90
CA LEU A 50 -11.25 1.59 7.83
C LEU A 50 -12.19 2.64 7.24
N ILE A 51 -12.03 2.96 5.97
CA ILE A 51 -12.92 3.90 5.27
C ILE A 51 -14.35 3.38 5.22
N ILE A 52 -14.54 2.10 4.94
CA ILE A 52 -15.88 1.47 4.91
C ILE A 52 -16.54 1.46 6.28
N VAL A 53 -15.77 1.27 7.34
CA VAL A 53 -16.28 1.33 8.73
C VAL A 53 -16.63 2.75 9.16
N GLY A 54 -16.24 3.77 8.39
CA GLY A 54 -16.58 5.17 8.66
C GLY A 54 -15.48 5.96 9.37
N VAL A 55 -14.27 5.43 9.41
CA VAL A 55 -13.11 6.14 9.96
C VAL A 55 -12.71 7.27 8.99
N HIS A 56 -12.31 8.41 9.55
CA HIS A 56 -11.85 9.53 8.74
C HIS A 56 -10.69 9.12 7.81
N PRO A 57 -10.69 9.53 6.53
CA PRO A 57 -9.68 9.10 5.56
C PRO A 57 -8.22 9.37 5.99
N VAL A 58 -7.95 10.48 6.66
CA VAL A 58 -6.61 10.81 7.16
C VAL A 58 -6.16 9.82 8.23
N ALA A 59 -7.05 9.47 9.17
CA ALA A 59 -6.76 8.46 10.19
C ALA A 59 -6.52 7.08 9.56
N ALA A 60 -7.29 6.73 8.54
CA ALA A 60 -7.11 5.49 7.79
C ALA A 60 -5.72 5.41 7.14
N ILE A 61 -5.21 6.50 6.58
CA ILE A 61 -3.86 6.56 6.01
C ILE A 61 -2.79 6.35 7.07
N VAL A 62 -2.90 7.01 8.21
CA VAL A 62 -1.93 6.86 9.31
C VAL A 62 -1.87 5.41 9.79
N VAL A 63 -3.02 4.79 10.00
CA VAL A 63 -3.09 3.38 10.45
C VAL A 63 -2.55 2.43 9.37
N SER A 64 -2.88 2.66 8.10
CA SER A 64 -2.40 1.82 7.01
C SER A 64 -0.88 1.95 6.81
N THR A 65 -0.33 3.15 7.00
CA THR A 65 1.13 3.37 6.98
C THR A 65 1.81 2.61 8.11
N ALA A 66 1.25 2.63 9.32
CA ALA A 66 1.76 1.86 10.44
C ALA A 66 1.71 0.35 10.16
N ALA A 67 0.64 -0.14 9.54
CA ALA A 67 0.53 -1.55 9.13
C ALA A 67 1.62 -1.95 8.12
N GLY A 68 1.88 -1.11 7.11
CA GLY A 68 2.97 -1.34 6.15
C GLY A 68 4.35 -1.33 6.81
N PHE A 69 4.56 -0.43 7.76
CA PHE A 69 5.80 -0.38 8.54
C PHE A 69 6.03 -1.66 9.36
N LEU A 70 5.00 -2.18 10.02
CA LEU A 70 5.08 -3.44 10.76
C LEU A 70 5.39 -4.63 9.85
N ALA A 71 4.85 -4.65 8.63
CA ALA A 71 5.19 -5.67 7.64
C ALA A 71 6.68 -5.65 7.28
N GLY A 72 7.24 -4.46 7.06
CA GLY A 72 8.68 -4.29 6.81
C GLY A 72 9.54 -4.72 8.00
N LEU A 73 9.12 -4.36 9.23
CA LEU A 73 9.81 -4.82 10.44
C LEU A 73 9.82 -6.35 10.56
N MET A 74 8.72 -6.99 10.19
CA MET A 74 8.64 -8.46 10.23
C MET A 74 9.65 -9.11 9.29
N THR A 75 9.79 -8.60 8.06
CA THR A 75 10.80 -9.08 7.12
C THR A 75 12.21 -8.86 7.65
N GLY A 76 12.50 -7.66 8.17
CA GLY A 76 13.79 -7.34 8.75
C GLY A 76 14.12 -8.24 9.95
N PHE A 77 13.15 -8.52 10.81
CA PHE A 77 13.31 -9.42 11.94
C PHE A 77 13.65 -10.85 11.49
N LEU A 78 12.93 -11.39 10.51
CA LEU A 78 13.22 -12.73 9.97
C LEU A 78 14.60 -12.81 9.37
N ASN A 79 15.03 -11.78 8.65
CA ASN A 79 16.36 -11.76 8.03
C ASN A 79 17.50 -11.62 9.05
N THR A 80 17.34 -10.71 10.03
CA THR A 80 18.43 -10.39 10.97
C THR A 80 18.50 -11.33 12.17
N LYS A 81 17.36 -11.64 12.79
CA LYS A 81 17.34 -12.47 14.01
C LYS A 81 17.32 -13.97 13.72
N LEU A 82 16.52 -14.40 12.79
CA LEU A 82 16.42 -15.81 12.41
C LEU A 82 17.45 -16.20 11.34
N LYS A 83 18.20 -15.25 10.80
CA LYS A 83 19.23 -15.45 9.77
C LYS A 83 18.70 -16.20 8.55
N ILE A 84 17.42 -16.00 8.23
CA ILE A 84 16.79 -16.54 7.04
C ILE A 84 17.27 -15.74 5.83
N ASN A 85 17.51 -16.41 4.71
CA ASN A 85 17.85 -15.74 3.46
C ASN A 85 16.83 -14.64 3.15
N ALA A 86 17.29 -13.44 2.78
CA ALA A 86 16.46 -12.27 2.56
C ALA A 86 15.35 -12.51 1.53
N LEU A 87 15.66 -13.21 0.45
CA LEU A 87 14.67 -13.55 -0.57
C LEU A 87 13.59 -14.49 0.00
N LEU A 88 13.99 -15.49 0.75
CA LEU A 88 13.05 -16.43 1.39
C LEU A 88 12.20 -15.73 2.44
N ALA A 89 12.79 -14.86 3.26
CA ALA A 89 12.06 -14.05 4.24
C ALA A 89 10.99 -13.18 3.57
N GLY A 90 11.34 -12.51 2.47
CA GLY A 90 10.42 -11.71 1.69
C GLY A 90 9.23 -12.52 1.15
N ILE A 91 9.50 -13.69 0.58
CA ILE A 91 8.43 -14.58 0.06
C ILE A 91 7.52 -15.07 1.18
N LEU A 92 8.07 -15.47 2.31
CA LEU A 92 7.28 -15.92 3.46
C LEU A 92 6.37 -14.81 3.99
N VAL A 93 6.91 -13.61 4.19
CA VAL A 93 6.13 -12.46 4.67
C VAL A 93 5.08 -12.07 3.65
N MET A 94 5.39 -12.04 2.37
CA MET A 94 4.44 -11.75 1.30
C MET A 94 3.26 -12.74 1.33
N THR A 95 3.51 -14.02 1.52
CA THR A 95 2.46 -15.05 1.63
C THR A 95 1.57 -14.83 2.86
N ILE A 96 2.19 -14.51 4.00
CA ILE A 96 1.46 -14.17 5.24
C ILE A 96 0.60 -12.93 5.02
N LEU A 97 1.15 -11.89 4.42
CA LEU A 97 0.43 -10.65 4.13
C LEU A 97 -0.75 -10.87 3.19
N TYR A 98 -0.58 -11.73 2.19
CA TYR A 98 -1.69 -12.10 1.29
C TYR A 98 -2.86 -12.70 2.06
N SER A 99 -2.59 -13.65 2.96
CA SER A 99 -3.63 -14.25 3.82
C SER A 99 -4.28 -13.23 4.75
N LEU A 100 -3.48 -12.33 5.34
CA LEU A 100 -3.98 -11.26 6.18
C LEU A 100 -4.87 -10.28 5.39
N ASN A 101 -4.48 -9.93 4.18
CA ASN A 101 -5.25 -9.04 3.32
C ASN A 101 -6.64 -9.60 3.04
N LEU A 102 -6.75 -10.88 2.70
CA LEU A 102 -8.03 -11.54 2.48
C LEU A 102 -8.91 -11.54 3.74
N ARG A 103 -8.31 -11.72 4.91
CA ARG A 103 -9.03 -11.65 6.18
C ARG A 103 -9.51 -10.25 6.53
N ILE A 104 -8.66 -9.25 6.35
CA ILE A 104 -8.98 -7.85 6.63
C ILE A 104 -10.10 -7.37 5.72
N MET A 105 -10.00 -7.66 4.43
CA MET A 105 -11.02 -7.27 3.45
C MET A 105 -12.32 -8.07 3.58
N GLY A 106 -12.25 -9.30 4.03
CA GLY A 106 -13.40 -10.23 4.09
C GLY A 106 -13.86 -10.72 2.72
N ARG A 107 -13.37 -10.13 1.65
CA ARG A 107 -13.62 -10.50 0.25
C ARG A 107 -12.49 -10.00 -0.65
N ALA A 108 -12.39 -10.53 -1.85
CA ALA A 108 -11.30 -10.21 -2.77
C ALA A 108 -11.33 -8.77 -3.29
N ASN A 109 -12.49 -8.12 -3.28
CA ASN A 109 -12.63 -6.74 -3.75
C ASN A 109 -13.58 -5.95 -2.85
N ILE A 110 -13.17 -4.74 -2.49
CA ILE A 110 -13.99 -3.80 -1.70
C ILE A 110 -14.26 -2.56 -2.56
N PRO A 111 -15.51 -2.29 -2.97
CA PRO A 111 -15.83 -1.08 -3.71
C PRO A 111 -15.84 0.14 -2.78
N LEU A 112 -15.12 1.19 -3.19
CA LEU A 112 -15.05 2.47 -2.46
C LEU A 112 -15.82 3.60 -3.17
N LEU A 113 -16.55 3.30 -4.22
CA LEU A 113 -17.23 4.30 -5.06
C LEU A 113 -18.29 5.12 -4.31
N THR A 114 -18.88 4.53 -3.27
CA THR A 114 -19.96 5.16 -2.48
C THR A 114 -19.48 5.72 -1.15
N VAL A 115 -18.17 5.67 -0.89
CA VAL A 115 -17.59 6.05 0.40
C VAL A 115 -16.61 7.22 0.18
N ASP A 116 -16.62 8.17 1.11
CA ASP A 116 -15.67 9.28 1.08
C ASP A 116 -14.23 8.79 1.28
N THR A 117 -13.33 9.22 0.37
CA THR A 117 -11.90 8.93 0.41
C THR A 117 -11.11 10.23 0.60
N LEU A 118 -9.79 10.12 0.68
CA LEU A 118 -8.91 11.29 0.71
C LEU A 118 -9.08 12.18 -0.52
N PHE A 119 -9.39 11.58 -1.68
CA PHE A 119 -9.54 12.29 -2.95
C PHE A 119 -10.90 12.99 -3.10
N THR A 120 -11.92 12.56 -2.35
CA THR A 120 -13.28 13.09 -2.46
C THR A 120 -13.37 14.61 -2.28
N PRO A 121 -12.73 15.24 -1.27
CA PRO A 121 -12.78 16.69 -1.11
C PRO A 121 -12.17 17.44 -2.29
N ILE A 122 -11.16 16.92 -2.92
CA ILE A 122 -10.47 17.52 -4.07
C ILE A 122 -11.31 17.40 -5.32
N GLU A 123 -11.94 16.25 -5.54
CA GLU A 123 -12.87 16.04 -6.64
C GLU A 123 -14.09 16.97 -6.54
N LYS A 124 -14.65 17.13 -5.34
CA LYS A 124 -15.75 18.05 -5.08
C LYS A 124 -15.35 19.52 -5.29
N ALA A 125 -14.09 19.87 -5.07
CA ALA A 125 -13.56 21.20 -5.32
C ALA A 125 -13.21 21.46 -6.80
N GLY A 126 -13.44 20.49 -7.69
CA GLY A 126 -13.13 20.58 -9.11
C GLY A 126 -11.67 20.26 -9.46
N GLY A 127 -10.90 19.77 -8.50
CA GLY A 127 -9.53 19.26 -8.72
C GLY A 127 -9.53 17.79 -9.10
N SER A 128 -8.44 17.32 -9.70
CA SER A 128 -8.21 15.90 -9.92
C SER A 128 -7.34 15.31 -8.82
N SER A 129 -7.49 14.01 -8.57
CA SER A 129 -6.64 13.28 -7.62
C SER A 129 -5.16 13.31 -7.98
N LEU A 130 -4.81 13.67 -9.22
CA LEU A 130 -3.42 13.86 -9.66
C LEU A 130 -2.67 14.88 -8.81
N TRP A 131 -3.32 15.94 -8.36
CA TRP A 131 -2.67 16.98 -7.55
C TRP A 131 -2.16 16.46 -6.23
N LEU A 132 -2.89 15.54 -5.59
CA LEU A 132 -2.45 14.91 -4.35
C LEU A 132 -1.24 13.98 -4.54
N MET A 133 -1.14 13.36 -5.70
CA MET A 133 -0.03 12.44 -6.00
C MET A 133 1.25 13.18 -6.41
N ILE A 134 1.13 14.43 -6.88
CA ILE A 134 2.26 15.27 -7.27
C ILE A 134 2.83 16.04 -6.07
N LEU A 135 2.00 16.41 -5.10
CA LEU A 135 2.43 17.08 -3.88
C LEU A 135 3.00 16.11 -2.85
#